data_af11306e36fa033048049c8a1ccbc26e
#
_entry.id   af11306e36fa033048049c8a1ccbc26e
#
_cell.length_a   1.000
_cell.length_b   1.000
_cell.length_c   1.000
_cell.angle_alpha   90.00
_cell.angle_beta   90.00
_cell.angle_gamma   90.00
#
_symmetry.space_group_name_H-M   'P 1'
#
loop_
_entity.id
_entity.type
_entity.pdbx_description
1 polymer ?
#
loop_
_entity_poly.entity_id
_entity_poly.type
_entity_poly.pdbx_seq_one_letter_code
_entity_poly.pdbx_strand_id
1 'polypeptide(L)'
;MPAKFELIAPCFFGCESTAKFELTRIGAENIRVEDGRLSFCGGAEMIAAANLNLRTVERVMLLLARYKATTFDELFDGVYAIPWEEFLPADAAFPVTGSSLNSQLTSIPACQSVIKKAVVKRLMKGHRTTVLPESGVEYKVRFMLRKNVCEIMLDTTGEGLHKRGYRRNAMEAPLRETLAATIADLGRVRRDSLVEDPFCGSGTLLIEAAQKAMNIAPGLKRRFAAERYSFVPAALWAEQRQKALAESKLDVGFEAFGYDIDPAAVAQANVNAKLAGVENRCHFEVADVATFAAKPEAIVLTNPPYGERLGTIEGAAKLARTLGQQMEASPCAGLYAITADLDFELHYGKLANKRRKMYNGMIPCQLYMYYNAPKTEKMAKPMPKSGFDGKRTHFEKK
;
A
#
# COMPACT_ATOMS: atom_id res chain seq x y z
N MET A 1 -9.92 -28.29 8.75
CA MET A 1 -9.11 -27.10 8.42
C MET A 1 -7.70 -27.25 8.96
N PRO A 2 -6.65 -26.82 8.24
CA PRO A 2 -5.29 -26.82 8.76
C PRO A 2 -5.19 -25.91 10.00
N ALA A 3 -4.33 -26.29 10.95
CA ALA A 3 -4.09 -25.47 12.15
C ALA A 3 -3.42 -24.12 11.82
N LYS A 4 -2.71 -24.04 10.67
CA LYS A 4 -2.05 -22.83 10.18
C LYS A 4 -2.28 -22.66 8.69
N PHE A 5 -2.44 -21.41 8.27
CA PHE A 5 -2.59 -20.97 6.89
C PHE A 5 -1.30 -20.33 6.38
N GLU A 6 -0.98 -20.50 5.10
CA GLU A 6 -0.01 -19.67 4.40
C GLU A 6 -0.76 -18.48 3.78
N LEU A 7 -0.29 -17.27 4.08
CA LEU A 7 -0.88 -16.01 3.63
C LEU A 7 0.11 -15.26 2.74
N ILE A 8 -0.42 -14.52 1.76
CA ILE A 8 0.37 -13.66 0.86
C ILE A 8 -0.13 -12.23 0.99
N ALA A 9 0.80 -11.30 1.18
CA ALA A 9 0.56 -9.87 1.24
C ALA A 9 1.35 -9.13 0.17
N PRO A 10 0.74 -8.78 -0.98
CA PRO A 10 1.37 -7.91 -1.97
C PRO A 10 1.57 -6.50 -1.41
N CYS A 11 2.73 -5.92 -1.71
CA CYS A 11 3.07 -4.54 -1.39
C CYS A 11 3.73 -3.86 -2.59
N PHE A 12 3.88 -2.55 -2.53
CA PHE A 12 4.69 -1.85 -3.54
C PHE A 12 6.17 -2.18 -3.40
N PHE A 13 6.89 -2.16 -4.53
CA PHE A 13 8.34 -2.27 -4.53
C PHE A 13 8.95 -1.22 -3.61
N GLY A 14 9.90 -1.66 -2.78
CA GLY A 14 10.55 -0.81 -1.80
C GLY A 14 9.81 -0.69 -0.46
N CYS A 15 8.61 -1.31 -0.31
CA CYS A 15 7.85 -1.35 0.95
C CYS A 15 8.04 -2.67 1.72
N GLU A 16 8.75 -3.65 1.16
CA GLU A 16 8.85 -5.02 1.69
C GLU A 16 9.44 -5.06 3.10
N SER A 17 10.46 -4.24 3.36
CA SER A 17 11.09 -4.19 4.69
C SER A 17 10.16 -3.66 5.77
N THR A 18 9.34 -2.65 5.43
CA THR A 18 8.33 -2.08 6.31
C THR A 18 7.22 -3.10 6.58
N ALA A 19 6.71 -3.74 5.52
CA ALA A 19 5.70 -4.78 5.65
C ALA A 19 6.18 -5.98 6.48
N LYS A 20 7.46 -6.39 6.35
CA LYS A 20 8.08 -7.42 7.19
C LYS A 20 8.05 -7.03 8.67
N PHE A 21 8.40 -5.78 8.98
CA PHE A 21 8.37 -5.28 10.34
C PHE A 21 6.95 -5.29 10.93
N GLU A 22 5.94 -4.86 10.15
CA GLU A 22 4.53 -4.92 10.55
C GLU A 22 4.07 -6.35 10.83
N LEU A 23 4.39 -7.30 9.93
CA LEU A 23 4.07 -8.72 10.11
C LEU A 23 4.70 -9.31 11.37
N THR A 24 5.96 -8.96 11.64
CA THR A 24 6.64 -9.40 12.87
C THR A 24 5.94 -8.89 14.12
N ARG A 25 5.47 -7.63 14.10
CA ARG A 25 4.75 -7.02 15.24
C ARG A 25 3.43 -7.70 15.55
N ILE A 26 2.70 -8.20 14.56
CA ILE A 26 1.43 -8.91 14.76
C ILE A 26 1.61 -10.40 15.04
N GLY A 27 2.86 -10.88 15.16
CA GLY A 27 3.17 -12.27 15.49
C GLY A 27 3.07 -13.25 14.32
N ALA A 28 3.20 -12.78 13.07
CA ALA A 28 3.24 -13.66 11.91
C ALA A 28 4.49 -14.54 11.92
N GLU A 29 4.33 -15.80 11.51
CA GLU A 29 5.39 -16.79 11.47
C GLU A 29 5.90 -17.01 10.05
N ASN A 30 7.11 -17.57 9.91
CA ASN A 30 7.68 -18.00 8.62
C ASN A 30 7.66 -16.91 7.53
N ILE A 31 7.92 -15.66 7.92
CA ILE A 31 7.88 -14.52 7.00
C ILE A 31 8.99 -14.65 5.96
N ARG A 32 8.59 -14.71 4.68
CA ARG A 32 9.49 -14.70 3.52
C ARG A 32 9.22 -13.44 2.71
N VAL A 33 10.29 -12.79 2.28
CA VAL A 33 10.24 -11.54 1.49
C VAL A 33 10.60 -11.87 0.05
N GLU A 34 9.73 -11.48 -0.86
CA GLU A 34 9.95 -11.52 -2.31
C GLU A 34 9.71 -10.12 -2.89
N ASP A 35 10.17 -9.90 -4.11
CA ASP A 35 9.93 -8.62 -4.80
C ASP A 35 8.43 -8.32 -4.91
N GLY A 36 8.00 -7.23 -4.26
CA GLY A 36 6.64 -6.73 -4.29
C GLY A 36 5.63 -7.55 -3.47
N ARG A 37 6.07 -8.50 -2.63
CA ARG A 37 5.17 -9.26 -1.75
C ARG A 37 5.89 -9.94 -0.59
N LEU A 38 5.11 -10.36 0.39
CA LEU A 38 5.56 -11.22 1.49
C LEU A 38 4.64 -12.43 1.59
N SER A 39 5.19 -13.59 1.96
CA SER A 39 4.43 -14.73 2.43
C SER A 39 4.72 -14.97 3.91
N PHE A 40 3.72 -15.43 4.65
CA PHE A 40 3.81 -15.67 6.10
C PHE A 40 2.76 -16.68 6.54
N CYS A 41 2.91 -17.23 7.74
CA CYS A 41 2.00 -18.22 8.30
C CYS A 41 1.33 -17.70 9.58
N GLY A 42 0.13 -18.24 9.86
CA GLY A 42 -0.61 -18.03 11.09
C GLY A 42 -1.93 -18.80 11.10
N GLY A 43 -2.63 -18.79 12.22
CA GLY A 43 -3.97 -19.38 12.33
C GLY A 43 -5.05 -18.50 11.71
N ALA A 44 -6.32 -18.84 11.92
CA ALA A 44 -7.45 -18.06 11.40
C ALA A 44 -7.48 -16.62 11.98
N GLU A 45 -7.01 -16.44 13.23
CA GLU A 45 -6.84 -15.14 13.87
C GLU A 45 -5.86 -14.23 13.10
N MET A 46 -4.83 -14.79 12.44
CA MET A 46 -3.86 -14.04 11.65
C MET A 46 -4.50 -13.41 10.42
N ILE A 47 -5.55 -14.03 9.85
CA ILE A 47 -6.32 -13.42 8.75
C ILE A 47 -6.94 -12.10 9.22
N ALA A 48 -7.56 -12.09 10.39
CA ALA A 48 -8.17 -10.89 10.96
C ALA A 48 -7.09 -9.87 11.39
N ALA A 49 -6.06 -10.31 12.12
CA ALA A 49 -4.97 -9.46 12.59
C ALA A 49 -4.24 -8.76 11.43
N ALA A 50 -3.90 -9.48 10.35
CA ALA A 50 -3.22 -8.92 9.20
C ALA A 50 -4.07 -7.89 8.46
N ASN A 51 -5.34 -8.19 8.18
CA ASN A 51 -6.24 -7.25 7.51
C ASN A 51 -6.49 -5.98 8.34
N LEU A 52 -6.58 -6.09 9.66
CA LEU A 52 -6.80 -4.95 10.55
C LEU A 52 -5.57 -4.06 10.71
N ASN A 53 -4.38 -4.64 10.83
CA ASN A 53 -3.21 -3.93 11.33
C ASN A 53 -2.19 -3.56 10.25
N LEU A 54 -2.14 -4.25 9.09
CA LEU A 54 -1.14 -3.96 8.05
C LEU A 54 -1.46 -2.65 7.34
N ARG A 55 -0.48 -1.73 7.34
CA ARG A 55 -0.59 -0.38 6.77
C ARG A 55 -0.02 -0.30 5.37
N THR A 56 1.04 -1.10 5.09
CA THR A 56 1.92 -0.91 3.93
C THR A 56 1.73 -1.96 2.85
N VAL A 57 0.78 -2.89 3.03
CA VAL A 57 0.41 -3.90 2.03
C VAL A 57 -0.93 -3.59 1.38
N GLU A 58 -1.11 -4.09 0.16
CA GLU A 58 -2.31 -3.80 -0.64
C GLU A 58 -3.48 -4.74 -0.33
N ARG A 59 -3.19 -5.98 0.07
CA ARG A 59 -4.15 -7.04 0.37
C ARG A 59 -3.54 -8.11 1.27
N VAL A 60 -4.41 -8.94 1.83
CA VAL A 60 -4.06 -10.21 2.46
C VAL A 60 -4.82 -11.32 1.71
N MET A 61 -4.11 -12.32 1.24
CA MET A 61 -4.68 -13.44 0.48
C MET A 61 -4.29 -14.76 1.13
N LEU A 62 -5.23 -15.68 1.23
CA LEU A 62 -5.00 -17.05 1.69
C LEU A 62 -4.50 -17.89 0.51
N LEU A 63 -3.30 -18.44 0.60
CA LEU A 63 -2.76 -19.35 -0.39
C LEU A 63 -3.37 -20.74 -0.20
N LEU A 64 -4.03 -21.27 -1.25
CA LEU A 64 -4.64 -22.60 -1.25
C LEU A 64 -3.73 -23.65 -1.92
N ALA A 65 -3.03 -23.25 -2.99
CA ALA A 65 -2.12 -24.15 -3.69
C ALA A 65 -1.03 -23.37 -4.43
N ARG A 66 0.14 -24.01 -4.57
CA ARG A 66 1.26 -23.56 -5.40
C ARG A 66 1.83 -24.76 -6.14
N TYR A 67 1.82 -24.73 -7.47
CA TYR A 67 2.29 -25.83 -8.31
C TYR A 67 2.72 -25.34 -9.69
N LYS A 68 3.48 -26.17 -10.43
CA LYS A 68 3.87 -25.86 -11.81
C LYS A 68 2.71 -26.14 -12.76
N ALA A 69 2.41 -25.20 -13.66
CA ALA A 69 1.41 -25.38 -14.72
C ALA A 69 1.91 -24.75 -16.01
N THR A 70 2.11 -25.57 -17.03
CA THR A 70 2.53 -25.18 -18.39
C THR A 70 1.44 -25.45 -19.41
N THR A 71 0.46 -26.29 -19.07
CA THR A 71 -0.71 -26.65 -19.87
C THR A 71 -2.00 -26.35 -19.11
N PHE A 72 -3.12 -26.25 -19.85
CA PHE A 72 -4.45 -26.09 -19.24
C PHE A 72 -4.89 -27.31 -18.45
N ASP A 73 -4.44 -28.51 -18.80
CA ASP A 73 -4.74 -29.74 -18.04
C ASP A 73 -4.01 -29.71 -16.69
N GLU A 74 -2.72 -29.38 -16.66
CA GLU A 74 -1.97 -29.18 -15.39
C GLU A 74 -2.61 -28.10 -14.52
N LEU A 75 -3.07 -26.99 -15.14
CA LEU A 75 -3.78 -25.91 -14.43
C LEU A 75 -5.10 -26.43 -13.82
N PHE A 76 -5.88 -27.19 -14.61
CA PHE A 76 -7.14 -27.77 -14.16
C PHE A 76 -6.92 -28.75 -13.00
N ASP A 77 -6.01 -29.70 -13.14
CA ASP A 77 -5.77 -30.77 -12.16
C ASP A 77 -5.28 -30.20 -10.82
N GLY A 78 -4.37 -29.22 -10.85
CA GLY A 78 -3.90 -28.58 -9.63
C GLY A 78 -5.00 -27.78 -8.89
N VAL A 79 -5.90 -27.13 -9.62
CA VAL A 79 -7.07 -26.46 -9.02
C VAL A 79 -8.09 -27.47 -8.49
N TYR A 80 -8.34 -28.54 -9.24
CA TYR A 80 -9.29 -29.59 -8.85
C TYR A 80 -8.84 -30.37 -7.60
N ALA A 81 -7.52 -30.49 -7.37
CA ALA A 81 -6.95 -31.14 -6.19
C ALA A 81 -7.21 -30.39 -4.89
N ILE A 82 -7.49 -29.08 -4.93
CA ILE A 82 -7.81 -28.26 -3.74
C ILE A 82 -9.15 -28.75 -3.14
N PRO A 83 -9.23 -28.95 -1.81
CA PRO A 83 -10.48 -29.34 -1.14
C PRO A 83 -11.41 -28.12 -0.97
N TRP A 84 -11.94 -27.63 -2.08
CA TRP A 84 -12.75 -26.40 -2.12
C TRP A 84 -13.96 -26.42 -1.19
N GLU A 85 -14.56 -27.59 -0.98
CA GLU A 85 -15.70 -27.84 -0.09
C GLU A 85 -15.41 -27.55 1.39
N GLU A 86 -14.13 -27.48 1.78
CA GLU A 86 -13.74 -27.08 3.14
C GLU A 86 -13.74 -25.55 3.30
N PHE A 87 -13.63 -24.79 2.21
CA PHE A 87 -13.53 -23.33 2.22
C PHE A 87 -14.84 -22.66 1.76
N LEU A 88 -15.49 -23.19 0.76
CA LEU A 88 -16.63 -22.60 0.09
C LEU A 88 -17.91 -23.43 0.35
N PRO A 89 -18.97 -22.83 0.94
CA PRO A 89 -20.28 -23.47 0.99
C PRO A 89 -20.88 -23.67 -0.41
N ALA A 90 -21.89 -24.54 -0.53
CA ALA A 90 -22.47 -24.93 -1.80
C ALA A 90 -23.13 -23.77 -2.59
N ASP A 91 -23.56 -22.72 -1.89
CA ASP A 91 -24.17 -21.52 -2.46
C ASP A 91 -23.19 -20.36 -2.70
N ALA A 92 -21.91 -20.54 -2.37
CA ALA A 92 -20.90 -19.49 -2.51
C ALA A 92 -20.81 -18.97 -3.95
N ALA A 93 -20.73 -17.65 -4.11
CA ALA A 93 -20.31 -17.01 -5.34
C ALA A 93 -18.77 -16.94 -5.38
N PHE A 94 -18.14 -17.37 -6.48
CA PHE A 94 -16.68 -17.40 -6.57
C PHE A 94 -16.17 -16.88 -7.91
N PRO A 95 -16.14 -15.56 -8.11
CA PRO A 95 -15.52 -14.95 -9.28
C PRO A 95 -14.01 -15.24 -9.29
N VAL A 96 -13.49 -15.57 -10.49
CA VAL A 96 -12.06 -15.86 -10.69
C VAL A 96 -11.40 -14.68 -11.37
N THR A 97 -10.32 -14.18 -10.78
CA THR A 97 -9.48 -13.11 -11.35
C THR A 97 -8.02 -13.45 -11.20
N GLY A 98 -7.15 -12.91 -12.06
CA GLY A 98 -5.71 -13.17 -11.88
C GLY A 98 -4.86 -12.55 -12.96
N SER A 99 -3.60 -12.98 -12.98
CA SER A 99 -2.58 -12.50 -13.90
C SER A 99 -1.62 -13.61 -14.30
N SER A 100 -1.02 -13.45 -15.48
CA SER A 100 0.05 -14.31 -15.96
C SER A 100 1.24 -13.46 -16.40
N LEU A 101 2.42 -13.82 -15.92
CA LEU A 101 3.67 -13.11 -16.23
C LEU A 101 4.78 -14.13 -16.50
N ASN A 102 5.44 -13.98 -17.67
CA ASN A 102 6.56 -14.84 -18.07
C ASN A 102 6.22 -16.35 -17.97
N SER A 103 5.03 -16.74 -18.40
CA SER A 103 4.51 -18.11 -18.35
C SER A 103 3.97 -18.55 -19.70
N GLN A 104 3.87 -19.86 -19.94
CA GLN A 104 3.33 -20.40 -21.19
C GLN A 104 1.83 -20.15 -21.34
N LEU A 105 1.09 -20.23 -20.24
CA LEU A 105 -0.34 -19.90 -20.21
C LEU A 105 -0.52 -18.37 -20.12
N THR A 106 -0.63 -17.72 -21.25
CA THR A 106 -0.70 -16.24 -21.36
C THR A 106 -2.14 -15.68 -21.38
N SER A 107 -3.12 -16.46 -21.86
CA SER A 107 -4.51 -16.04 -21.94
C SER A 107 -5.19 -16.03 -20.58
N ILE A 108 -5.33 -14.84 -19.99
CA ILE A 108 -6.02 -14.68 -18.69
C ILE A 108 -7.46 -15.18 -18.76
N PRO A 109 -8.31 -14.84 -19.78
CA PRO A 109 -9.67 -15.35 -19.86
C PRO A 109 -9.75 -16.86 -19.94
N ALA A 110 -8.83 -17.53 -20.69
CA ALA A 110 -8.80 -18.98 -20.78
C ALA A 110 -8.42 -19.60 -19.43
N CYS A 111 -7.42 -19.07 -18.74
CA CYS A 111 -7.06 -19.51 -17.39
C CYS A 111 -8.24 -19.36 -16.41
N GLN A 112 -8.95 -18.22 -16.43
CA GLN A 112 -10.14 -18.00 -15.60
C GLN A 112 -11.22 -19.05 -15.85
N SER A 113 -11.50 -19.37 -17.12
CA SER A 113 -12.50 -20.37 -17.50
C SER A 113 -12.12 -21.78 -17.03
N VAL A 114 -10.84 -22.16 -17.19
CA VAL A 114 -10.33 -23.46 -16.75
C VAL A 114 -10.39 -23.59 -15.22
N ILE A 115 -9.93 -22.56 -14.50
CA ILE A 115 -9.97 -22.52 -13.04
C ILE A 115 -11.42 -22.59 -12.55
N LYS A 116 -12.32 -21.77 -13.12
CA LYS A 116 -13.75 -21.79 -12.76
C LYS A 116 -14.36 -23.18 -12.95
N LYS A 117 -14.09 -23.84 -14.10
CA LYS A 117 -14.56 -25.20 -14.40
C LYS A 117 -14.04 -26.23 -13.39
N ALA A 118 -12.76 -26.13 -12.98
CA ALA A 118 -12.16 -27.05 -12.02
C ALA A 118 -12.80 -26.88 -10.62
N VAL A 119 -12.98 -25.63 -10.15
CA VAL A 119 -13.67 -25.34 -8.88
C VAL A 119 -15.09 -25.87 -8.90
N VAL A 120 -15.88 -25.60 -9.95
CA VAL A 120 -17.26 -26.09 -10.09
C VAL A 120 -17.30 -27.63 -9.98
N LYS A 121 -16.47 -28.33 -10.76
CA LYS A 121 -16.44 -29.80 -10.72
C LYS A 121 -16.06 -30.35 -9.34
N ARG A 122 -15.12 -29.71 -8.66
CA ARG A 122 -14.71 -30.13 -7.32
C ARG A 122 -15.81 -29.88 -6.28
N LEU A 123 -16.42 -28.68 -6.28
CA LEU A 123 -17.52 -28.34 -5.36
C LEU A 123 -18.73 -29.22 -5.56
N MET A 124 -19.13 -29.52 -6.81
CA MET A 124 -20.22 -30.45 -7.10
C MET A 124 -19.96 -31.83 -6.49
N LYS A 125 -18.72 -32.34 -6.63
CA LYS A 125 -18.31 -33.61 -6.02
C LYS A 125 -18.28 -33.53 -4.48
N GLY A 126 -17.66 -32.48 -3.92
CA GLY A 126 -17.49 -32.33 -2.49
C GLY A 126 -18.81 -32.14 -1.74
N HIS A 127 -19.69 -31.31 -2.27
CA HIS A 127 -21.03 -31.07 -1.70
C HIS A 127 -22.10 -32.08 -2.15
N ARG A 128 -21.76 -33.02 -3.03
CA ARG A 128 -22.69 -34.03 -3.58
C ARG A 128 -23.94 -33.38 -4.20
N THR A 129 -23.75 -32.32 -4.98
CA THR A 129 -24.79 -31.57 -5.66
C THR A 129 -24.51 -31.48 -7.16
N THR A 130 -25.58 -31.29 -7.96
CA THR A 130 -25.48 -31.04 -9.39
C THR A 130 -25.69 -29.57 -9.75
N VAL A 131 -26.01 -28.72 -8.76
CA VAL A 131 -26.31 -27.30 -8.95
C VAL A 131 -25.55 -26.48 -7.90
N LEU A 132 -24.87 -25.44 -8.36
CA LEU A 132 -24.23 -24.42 -7.51
C LEU A 132 -24.93 -23.08 -7.84
N PRO A 133 -25.79 -22.54 -6.97
CA PRO A 133 -26.60 -21.35 -7.29
C PRO A 133 -25.79 -20.06 -7.32
N GLU A 134 -24.60 -20.03 -6.73
CA GLU A 134 -23.72 -18.84 -6.61
C GLU A 134 -24.47 -17.59 -6.09
N SER A 135 -25.43 -17.76 -5.19
CA SER A 135 -26.27 -16.70 -4.63
C SER A 135 -25.85 -16.27 -3.22
N GLY A 136 -24.90 -16.97 -2.62
CA GLY A 136 -24.42 -16.73 -1.28
C GLY A 136 -23.27 -15.71 -1.19
N VAL A 137 -22.44 -15.87 -0.19
CA VAL A 137 -21.27 -15.01 0.05
C VAL A 137 -20.24 -15.12 -1.07
N GLU A 138 -19.67 -14.00 -1.50
CA GLU A 138 -18.61 -13.97 -2.49
C GLU A 138 -17.27 -14.36 -1.87
N TYR A 139 -16.63 -15.38 -2.45
CA TYR A 139 -15.28 -15.86 -2.19
C TYR A 139 -14.41 -15.61 -3.42
N LYS A 140 -13.81 -14.46 -3.53
CA LYS A 140 -13.02 -14.10 -4.70
C LYS A 140 -11.78 -14.96 -4.84
N VAL A 141 -11.75 -15.81 -5.85
CA VAL A 141 -10.60 -16.63 -6.21
C VAL A 141 -9.62 -15.81 -7.04
N ARG A 142 -8.37 -15.78 -6.62
CA ARG A 142 -7.29 -15.14 -7.37
C ARG A 142 -6.27 -16.19 -7.81
N PHE A 143 -5.79 -16.07 -9.05
CA PHE A 143 -4.65 -16.82 -9.49
C PHE A 143 -3.50 -15.91 -9.91
N MET A 144 -2.27 -16.39 -9.72
CA MET A 144 -1.07 -15.80 -10.26
C MET A 144 -0.24 -16.88 -10.93
N LEU A 145 0.00 -16.72 -12.23
CA LEU A 145 0.96 -17.51 -12.98
C LEU A 145 2.23 -16.67 -13.16
N ARG A 146 3.35 -17.16 -12.59
CA ARG A 146 4.65 -16.49 -12.73
C ARG A 146 5.72 -17.52 -12.99
N LYS A 147 6.40 -17.42 -14.15
CA LYS A 147 7.45 -18.38 -14.57
C LYS A 147 6.94 -19.84 -14.50
N ASN A 148 5.72 -20.06 -15.00
CA ASN A 148 5.03 -21.35 -15.01
C ASN A 148 4.68 -21.93 -13.62
N VAL A 149 4.81 -21.17 -12.54
CA VAL A 149 4.28 -21.52 -11.22
C VAL A 149 2.92 -20.86 -11.04
N CYS A 150 1.90 -21.66 -10.79
CA CYS A 150 0.54 -21.23 -10.50
C CYS A 150 0.34 -21.16 -8.99
N GLU A 151 -0.16 -20.03 -8.51
CA GLU A 151 -0.65 -19.84 -7.15
C GLU A 151 -2.15 -19.61 -7.20
N ILE A 152 -2.91 -20.34 -6.39
CA ILE A 152 -4.35 -20.19 -6.23
C ILE A 152 -4.63 -19.67 -4.83
N MET A 153 -5.35 -18.57 -4.75
CA MET A 153 -5.54 -17.83 -3.51
C MET A 153 -7.00 -17.41 -3.32
N LEU A 154 -7.45 -17.26 -2.07
CA LEU A 154 -8.68 -16.55 -1.72
C LEU A 154 -8.34 -15.14 -1.22
N ASP A 155 -9.03 -14.13 -1.77
CA ASP A 155 -8.91 -12.75 -1.33
C ASP A 155 -9.65 -12.56 0.01
N THR A 156 -8.92 -12.38 1.10
CA THR A 156 -9.52 -12.17 2.44
C THR A 156 -9.89 -10.72 2.70
N THR A 157 -9.36 -9.80 1.91
CA THR A 157 -9.49 -8.35 2.13
C THR A 157 -10.76 -7.75 1.52
N GLY A 158 -11.11 -8.12 0.29
CA GLY A 158 -12.19 -7.49 -0.48
C GLY A 158 -11.73 -6.21 -1.17
N GLU A 159 -12.16 -5.04 -0.72
CA GLU A 159 -11.58 -3.78 -1.18
C GLU A 159 -10.14 -3.64 -0.73
N GLY A 160 -9.26 -3.05 -1.57
CA GLY A 160 -7.83 -2.89 -1.25
C GLY A 160 -7.59 -2.20 0.09
N LEU A 161 -6.51 -2.56 0.79
CA LEU A 161 -6.21 -2.03 2.13
C LEU A 161 -5.95 -0.51 2.12
N HIS A 162 -5.52 0.07 0.99
CA HIS A 162 -5.40 1.52 0.86
C HIS A 162 -6.73 2.24 1.10
N LYS A 163 -7.88 1.64 0.80
CA LYS A 163 -9.18 2.22 1.11
C LYS A 163 -9.50 2.11 2.60
N ARG A 164 -8.97 3.04 3.40
CA ARG A 164 -9.12 3.05 4.88
C ARG A 164 -10.54 3.41 5.34
N GLY A 165 -11.33 4.06 4.48
CA GLY A 165 -12.69 4.51 4.77
C GLY A 165 -12.81 5.96 5.25
N TYR A 166 -11.70 6.68 5.46
CA TYR A 166 -11.75 8.09 5.83
C TYR A 166 -11.84 9.04 4.63
N ARG A 167 -11.47 8.59 3.44
CA ARG A 167 -11.57 9.38 2.20
C ARG A 167 -12.83 9.00 1.44
N ARG A 168 -13.84 9.88 1.44
CA ARG A 168 -15.13 9.64 0.76
C ARG A 168 -15.14 10.16 -0.67
N ASN A 169 -14.44 11.27 -0.94
CA ASN A 169 -14.36 11.88 -2.27
C ASN A 169 -12.96 11.68 -2.82
N ALA A 170 -12.85 11.10 -4.01
CA ALA A 170 -11.59 10.98 -4.71
C ALA A 170 -11.32 12.31 -5.44
N MET A 171 -10.31 13.05 -4.99
CA MET A 171 -9.64 14.02 -5.85
C MET A 171 -8.83 13.24 -6.91
N GLU A 172 -8.50 13.85 -8.05
CA GLU A 172 -7.75 13.17 -9.11
C GLU A 172 -6.44 12.56 -8.61
N ALA A 173 -6.26 11.26 -8.82
CA ALA A 173 -5.06 10.45 -8.57
C ALA A 173 -4.28 10.79 -7.27
N PRO A 174 -4.89 10.73 -6.09
CA PRO A 174 -4.21 11.03 -4.84
C PRO A 174 -3.16 9.95 -4.51
N LEU A 175 -2.20 10.31 -3.64
CA LEU A 175 -1.28 9.34 -3.06
C LEU A 175 -2.08 8.23 -2.34
N ARG A 176 -1.74 6.96 -2.61
CA ARG A 176 -2.38 5.85 -1.89
C ARG A 176 -1.96 5.84 -0.42
N GLU A 177 -2.91 5.54 0.44
CA GLU A 177 -2.71 5.50 1.89
C GLU A 177 -1.64 4.48 2.30
N THR A 178 -1.54 3.33 1.64
CA THR A 178 -0.50 2.32 1.87
C THR A 178 0.89 2.85 1.54
N LEU A 179 1.01 3.67 0.51
CA LEU A 179 2.27 4.33 0.15
C LEU A 179 2.62 5.46 1.12
N ALA A 180 1.63 6.27 1.51
CA ALA A 180 1.80 7.31 2.52
C ALA A 180 2.26 6.74 3.87
N ALA A 181 1.66 5.64 4.32
CA ALA A 181 2.07 4.92 5.52
C ALA A 181 3.52 4.41 5.42
N THR A 182 3.94 3.93 4.24
CA THR A 182 5.33 3.52 4.00
C THR A 182 6.29 4.70 4.10
N ILE A 183 5.93 5.87 3.55
CA ILE A 183 6.75 7.09 3.63
C ILE A 183 6.86 7.56 5.07
N ALA A 184 5.78 7.55 5.85
CA ALA A 184 5.79 7.87 7.28
C ALA A 184 6.69 6.91 8.08
N ASP A 185 6.74 5.61 7.68
CA ASP A 185 7.65 4.65 8.30
C ASP A 185 9.11 4.90 7.96
N LEU A 186 9.41 5.16 6.68
CA LEU A 186 10.74 5.52 6.21
C LEU A 186 11.24 6.84 6.79
N GLY A 187 10.33 7.79 7.02
CA GLY A 187 10.57 9.04 7.75
C GLY A 187 10.76 8.84 9.25
N ARG A 188 10.65 7.60 9.74
CA ARG A 188 10.81 7.25 11.16
C ARG A 188 9.86 8.00 12.09
N VAL A 189 8.67 8.33 11.60
CA VAL A 189 7.63 8.96 12.42
C VAL A 189 7.34 8.11 13.66
N ARG A 190 7.33 8.75 14.81
CA ARG A 190 7.10 8.18 16.14
C ARG A 190 5.99 8.94 16.86
N ARG A 191 5.61 8.47 18.04
CA ARG A 191 4.55 9.04 18.87
C ARG A 191 4.81 10.47 19.39
N ASP A 192 6.02 10.95 19.28
CA ASP A 192 6.49 12.27 19.73
C ASP A 192 7.04 13.12 18.57
N SER A 193 6.83 12.70 17.33
CA SER A 193 7.31 13.42 16.15
C SER A 193 6.45 14.63 15.84
N LEU A 194 7.10 15.68 15.39
CA LEU A 194 6.50 16.80 14.67
C LEU A 194 6.65 16.53 13.17
N VAL A 195 5.53 16.56 12.43
CA VAL A 195 5.52 16.28 10.98
C VAL A 195 4.90 17.46 10.23
N GLU A 196 5.52 17.85 9.12
CA GLU A 196 5.01 18.96 8.29
C GLU A 196 4.91 18.54 6.82
N ASP A 197 3.91 19.11 6.10
CA ASP A 197 3.73 18.92 4.67
C ASP A 197 3.30 20.22 3.98
N PRO A 198 4.20 20.87 3.21
CA PRO A 198 3.91 22.13 2.51
C PRO A 198 3.04 21.95 1.24
N PHE A 199 2.67 20.71 0.86
CA PHE A 199 1.78 20.39 -0.26
C PHE A 199 0.78 19.32 0.17
N CYS A 200 0.07 19.54 1.28
CA CYS A 200 -0.67 18.48 1.96
C CYS A 200 -1.86 17.93 1.17
N GLY A 201 -2.40 18.66 0.22
CA GLY A 201 -3.57 18.25 -0.53
C GLY A 201 -4.71 17.83 0.40
N SER A 202 -5.19 16.60 0.22
CA SER A 202 -6.24 16.03 1.07
C SER A 202 -5.74 15.44 2.42
N GLY A 203 -4.51 15.75 2.83
CA GLY A 203 -3.93 15.40 4.13
C GLY A 203 -3.42 13.97 4.27
N THR A 204 -3.32 13.18 3.21
CA THR A 204 -3.07 11.72 3.28
C THR A 204 -1.78 11.37 4.02
N LEU A 205 -0.65 12.05 3.73
CA LEU A 205 0.64 11.78 4.38
C LEU A 205 0.57 12.02 5.90
N LEU A 206 -0.01 13.15 6.30
CA LEU A 206 -0.10 13.53 7.71
C LEU A 206 -1.09 12.66 8.49
N ILE A 207 -2.23 12.29 7.88
CA ILE A 207 -3.22 11.38 8.48
C ILE A 207 -2.62 9.99 8.72
N GLU A 208 -1.92 9.41 7.73
CA GLU A 208 -1.26 8.12 7.90
C GLU A 208 -0.09 8.18 8.90
N ALA A 209 0.64 9.32 8.96
CA ALA A 209 1.65 9.58 9.98
C ALA A 209 1.04 9.64 11.39
N ALA A 210 -0.07 10.35 11.57
CA ALA A 210 -0.79 10.45 12.83
C ALA A 210 -1.33 9.07 13.27
N GLN A 211 -2.01 8.33 12.38
CA GLN A 211 -2.50 6.99 12.69
C GLN A 211 -1.36 6.03 13.08
N LYS A 212 -0.18 6.17 12.46
CA LYS A 212 1.00 5.40 12.85
C LYS A 212 1.49 5.79 14.24
N ALA A 213 1.65 7.08 14.53
CA ALA A 213 2.11 7.60 15.80
C ALA A 213 1.19 7.20 16.96
N MET A 214 -0.11 7.28 16.74
CA MET A 214 -1.18 6.92 17.67
C MET A 214 -1.45 5.40 17.72
N ASN A 215 -0.76 4.59 16.93
CA ASN A 215 -1.00 3.14 16.77
C ASN A 215 -2.47 2.79 16.48
N ILE A 216 -3.19 3.64 15.76
CA ILE A 216 -4.57 3.36 15.33
C ILE A 216 -4.51 2.37 14.16
N ALA A 217 -5.08 1.18 14.31
CA ALA A 217 -5.06 0.17 13.25
C ALA A 217 -5.87 0.62 12.03
N PRO A 218 -5.31 0.57 10.81
CA PRO A 218 -5.92 1.16 9.60
C PRO A 218 -7.23 0.48 9.17
N GLY A 219 -7.46 -0.75 9.63
CA GLY A 219 -8.63 -1.55 9.31
C GLY A 219 -9.83 -1.36 10.24
N LEU A 220 -9.72 -0.57 11.32
CA LEU A 220 -10.77 -0.48 12.36
C LEU A 220 -12.11 0.03 11.81
N LYS A 221 -12.10 0.97 10.87
CA LYS A 221 -13.31 1.64 10.36
C LYS A 221 -13.87 1.00 9.07
N ARG A 222 -13.44 -0.21 8.72
CA ARG A 222 -13.87 -0.89 7.49
C ARG A 222 -14.24 -2.35 7.73
N ARG A 223 -14.86 -2.98 6.72
CA ARG A 223 -15.16 -4.41 6.68
C ARG A 223 -14.25 -5.12 5.68
N PHE A 224 -14.10 -6.42 5.89
CA PHE A 224 -13.27 -7.29 5.06
C PHE A 224 -14.09 -8.45 4.49
N ALA A 225 -13.69 -8.98 3.33
CA ALA A 225 -14.40 -10.09 2.70
C ALA A 225 -14.46 -11.32 3.62
N ALA A 226 -13.35 -11.63 4.28
CA ALA A 226 -13.24 -12.79 5.16
C ALA A 226 -14.03 -12.68 6.49
N GLU A 227 -14.61 -11.53 6.82
CA GLU A 227 -15.59 -11.43 7.93
C GLU A 227 -16.84 -12.28 7.68
N ARG A 228 -17.12 -12.60 6.40
CA ARG A 228 -18.28 -13.42 5.98
C ARG A 228 -17.90 -14.85 5.60
N TYR A 229 -16.61 -15.20 5.68
CA TYR A 229 -16.15 -16.53 5.31
C TYR A 229 -16.46 -17.54 6.43
N SER A 230 -17.11 -18.66 6.07
CA SER A 230 -17.57 -19.67 7.02
C SER A 230 -16.46 -20.29 7.84
N PHE A 231 -15.23 -20.34 7.30
CA PHE A 231 -14.06 -20.92 7.96
C PHE A 231 -13.28 -19.92 8.84
N VAL A 232 -13.71 -18.64 8.91
CA VAL A 232 -13.12 -17.63 9.79
C VAL A 232 -14.15 -17.22 10.83
N PRO A 233 -14.08 -17.71 12.06
CA PRO A 233 -15.07 -17.39 13.09
C PRO A 233 -15.23 -15.90 13.34
N ALA A 234 -16.46 -15.40 13.40
CA ALA A 234 -16.76 -13.99 13.66
C ALA A 234 -16.18 -13.48 14.99
N ALA A 235 -16.08 -14.35 15.99
CA ALA A 235 -15.48 -14.02 17.29
C ALA A 235 -14.02 -13.55 17.17
N LEU A 236 -13.24 -14.14 16.26
CA LEU A 236 -11.85 -13.74 16.03
C LEU A 236 -11.75 -12.29 15.52
N TRP A 237 -12.68 -11.86 14.66
CA TRP A 237 -12.72 -10.48 14.20
C TRP A 237 -13.05 -9.50 15.33
N ALA A 238 -14.01 -9.85 16.20
CA ALA A 238 -14.37 -9.04 17.37
C ALA A 238 -13.20 -8.91 18.33
N GLU A 239 -12.53 -10.02 18.65
CA GLU A 239 -11.35 -10.06 19.50
C GLU A 239 -10.20 -9.20 18.94
N GLN A 240 -9.85 -9.38 17.66
CA GLN A 240 -8.78 -8.62 17.04
C GLN A 240 -9.10 -7.12 16.94
N ARG A 241 -10.38 -6.74 16.75
CA ARG A 241 -10.80 -5.33 16.80
C ARG A 241 -10.67 -4.74 18.20
N GLN A 242 -11.08 -5.48 19.24
CA GLN A 242 -10.92 -5.04 20.63
C GLN A 242 -9.45 -4.88 21.00
N LYS A 243 -8.60 -5.84 20.61
CA LYS A 243 -7.15 -5.75 20.78
C LYS A 243 -6.57 -4.52 20.10
N ALA A 244 -6.91 -4.29 18.84
CA ALA A 244 -6.43 -3.14 18.07
C ALA A 244 -6.89 -1.80 18.67
N LEU A 245 -8.10 -1.73 19.21
CA LEU A 245 -8.60 -0.56 19.93
C LEU A 245 -7.84 -0.34 21.26
N ALA A 246 -7.60 -1.38 22.02
CA ALA A 246 -6.86 -1.30 23.29
C ALA A 246 -5.39 -0.90 23.08
N GLU A 247 -4.80 -1.28 21.96
CA GLU A 247 -3.42 -0.91 21.59
C GLU A 247 -3.29 0.51 21.03
N SER A 248 -4.40 1.18 20.69
CA SER A 248 -4.41 2.57 20.22
C SER A 248 -3.98 3.51 21.35
N LYS A 249 -3.15 4.50 21.00
CA LYS A 249 -2.57 5.48 21.94
C LYS A 249 -3.02 6.87 21.54
N LEU A 250 -4.08 7.35 22.15
CA LEU A 250 -4.64 8.65 21.81
C LEU A 250 -3.88 9.81 22.48
N ASP A 251 -3.26 9.55 23.64
CA ASP A 251 -2.41 10.51 24.34
C ASP A 251 -0.95 10.32 23.93
N VAL A 252 -0.54 11.06 22.90
CA VAL A 252 0.81 11.08 22.33
C VAL A 252 1.25 12.52 22.08
N GLY A 253 2.56 12.74 22.10
CA GLY A 253 3.14 14.07 21.78
C GLY A 253 3.25 14.37 20.28
N PHE A 254 2.66 13.54 19.41
CA PHE A 254 2.68 13.73 17.95
C PHE A 254 1.82 14.93 17.54
N GLU A 255 2.38 15.75 16.66
CA GLU A 255 1.66 16.84 15.99
C GLU A 255 2.01 16.87 14.49
N ALA A 256 1.03 17.20 13.66
CA ALA A 256 1.21 17.34 12.22
C ALA A 256 0.60 18.64 11.70
N PHE A 257 1.34 19.35 10.84
CA PHE A 257 0.90 20.59 10.22
C PHE A 257 0.98 20.47 8.70
N GLY A 258 -0.15 20.68 8.04
CA GLY A 258 -0.27 20.59 6.60
C GLY A 258 -0.66 21.94 5.99
N TYR A 259 -0.01 22.27 4.89
CA TYR A 259 -0.24 23.51 4.17
C TYR A 259 -0.57 23.20 2.72
N ASP A 260 -1.50 23.92 2.14
CA ASP A 260 -1.81 23.87 0.72
C ASP A 260 -2.33 25.25 0.27
N ILE A 261 -2.05 25.62 -0.97
CA ILE A 261 -2.52 26.88 -1.54
C ILE A 261 -4.02 26.83 -1.87
N ASP A 262 -4.58 25.63 -2.07
CA ASP A 262 -5.99 25.42 -2.39
C ASP A 262 -6.85 25.27 -1.12
N PRO A 263 -7.75 26.24 -0.83
CA PRO A 263 -8.65 26.14 0.32
C PRO A 263 -9.56 24.92 0.29
N ALA A 264 -9.92 24.41 -0.90
CA ALA A 264 -10.77 23.24 -1.04
C ALA A 264 -10.01 21.96 -0.62
N ALA A 265 -8.72 21.87 -0.94
CA ALA A 265 -7.84 20.80 -0.49
C ALA A 265 -7.71 20.79 1.04
N VAL A 266 -7.47 21.98 1.65
CA VAL A 266 -7.39 22.14 3.11
C VAL A 266 -8.71 21.75 3.79
N ALA A 267 -9.85 22.20 3.26
CA ALA A 267 -11.17 21.81 3.79
C ALA A 267 -11.37 20.29 3.73
N GLN A 268 -10.96 19.65 2.62
CA GLN A 268 -11.04 18.19 2.46
C GLN A 268 -10.09 17.47 3.43
N ALA A 269 -8.89 17.99 3.68
CA ALA A 269 -7.94 17.44 4.63
C ALA A 269 -8.49 17.40 6.06
N ASN A 270 -9.14 18.50 6.50
CA ASN A 270 -9.81 18.57 7.80
C ASN A 270 -10.94 17.54 7.92
N VAL A 271 -11.77 17.38 6.88
CA VAL A 271 -12.84 16.36 6.84
C VAL A 271 -12.23 14.95 6.94
N ASN A 272 -11.17 14.68 6.20
CA ASN A 272 -10.49 13.38 6.21
C ASN A 272 -9.86 13.08 7.57
N ALA A 273 -9.19 14.04 8.21
CA ALA A 273 -8.61 13.90 9.54
C ALA A 273 -9.67 13.56 10.60
N LYS A 274 -10.82 14.24 10.56
CA LYS A 274 -11.97 13.94 11.42
C LYS A 274 -12.49 12.53 11.20
N LEU A 275 -12.70 12.13 9.94
CA LEU A 275 -13.13 10.76 9.61
C LEU A 275 -12.10 9.71 10.01
N ALA A 276 -10.81 10.03 9.93
CA ALA A 276 -9.73 9.17 10.39
C ALA A 276 -9.64 9.10 11.92
N GLY A 277 -10.17 10.09 12.65
CA GLY A 277 -10.12 10.21 14.11
C GLY A 277 -8.77 10.74 14.60
N VAL A 278 -8.17 11.65 13.84
CA VAL A 278 -6.86 12.26 14.14
C VAL A 278 -6.88 13.78 14.06
N GLU A 279 -8.08 14.39 14.04
CA GLU A 279 -8.27 15.83 13.94
C GLU A 279 -7.60 16.65 15.04
N ASN A 280 -7.44 16.06 16.22
CA ASN A 280 -6.78 16.72 17.35
C ASN A 280 -5.24 16.70 17.25
N ARG A 281 -4.69 16.07 16.23
CA ARG A 281 -3.24 15.89 15.99
C ARG A 281 -2.81 16.30 14.58
N CYS A 282 -3.75 16.68 13.73
CA CYS A 282 -3.49 17.14 12.36
C CYS A 282 -4.15 18.49 12.14
N HIS A 283 -3.36 19.51 11.85
CA HIS A 283 -3.76 20.89 11.65
C HIS A 283 -3.48 21.27 10.20
N PHE A 284 -4.49 21.82 9.51
CA PHE A 284 -4.37 22.15 8.09
C PHE A 284 -4.72 23.61 7.87
N GLU A 285 -3.84 24.34 7.16
CA GLU A 285 -3.94 25.76 6.90
C GLU A 285 -3.71 26.08 5.41
N VAL A 286 -4.37 27.17 4.94
CA VAL A 286 -4.15 27.67 3.58
C VAL A 286 -2.88 28.52 3.58
N ALA A 287 -1.84 28.04 2.88
CA ALA A 287 -0.59 28.78 2.75
C ALA A 287 0.16 28.40 1.46
N ASP A 288 0.93 29.36 0.94
CA ASP A 288 1.82 29.15 -0.19
C ASP A 288 3.15 28.57 0.30
N VAL A 289 3.71 27.60 -0.42
CA VAL A 289 5.04 27.04 -0.14
C VAL A 289 6.14 28.10 -0.11
N ALA A 290 5.96 29.22 -0.80
CA ALA A 290 6.88 30.35 -0.77
C ALA A 290 7.02 31.00 0.61
N THR A 291 6.04 30.79 1.51
CA THR A 291 6.06 31.28 2.90
C THR A 291 6.35 30.19 3.91
N PHE A 292 6.58 28.95 3.44
CA PHE A 292 6.82 27.81 4.33
C PHE A 292 8.16 27.93 5.04
N ALA A 293 8.14 27.81 6.36
CA ALA A 293 9.32 27.77 7.21
C ALA A 293 9.24 26.55 8.13
N ALA A 294 10.01 25.51 7.81
CA ALA A 294 10.01 24.29 8.58
C ALA A 294 10.54 24.50 10.01
N LYS A 295 9.94 23.84 10.99
CA LYS A 295 10.48 23.79 12.35
C LYS A 295 11.73 22.89 12.40
N PRO A 296 12.76 23.24 13.19
CA PRO A 296 14.03 22.52 13.18
C PRO A 296 13.92 21.03 13.50
N GLU A 297 12.99 20.63 14.37
CA GLU A 297 12.72 19.25 14.76
C GLU A 297 11.74 18.52 13.84
N ALA A 298 11.14 19.21 12.88
CA ALA A 298 10.10 18.64 12.02
C ALA A 298 10.67 17.62 11.03
N ILE A 299 9.90 16.57 10.79
CA ILE A 299 10.05 15.68 9.67
C ILE A 299 9.10 16.15 8.57
N VAL A 300 9.65 16.63 7.46
CA VAL A 300 8.83 17.05 6.31
C VAL A 300 8.55 15.84 5.42
N LEU A 301 7.28 15.46 5.32
CA LEU A 301 6.78 14.42 4.42
C LEU A 301 5.93 15.09 3.35
N THR A 302 6.31 14.98 2.08
CA THR A 302 5.59 15.74 1.05
C THR A 302 5.48 15.04 -0.29
N ASN A 303 4.41 15.36 -1.02
CA ASN A 303 4.16 14.91 -2.38
C ASN A 303 3.91 16.15 -3.26
N PRO A 304 4.97 16.89 -3.65
CA PRO A 304 4.83 18.07 -4.49
C PRO A 304 4.06 17.75 -5.77
N PRO A 305 3.24 18.66 -6.29
CA PRO A 305 2.53 18.45 -7.52
C PRO A 305 3.51 18.26 -8.70
N TYR A 306 3.21 17.30 -9.59
CA TYR A 306 4.02 16.95 -10.76
C TYR A 306 3.12 16.63 -11.96
N GLY A 307 3.67 16.77 -13.18
CA GLY A 307 2.99 16.41 -14.43
C GLY A 307 1.72 17.21 -14.70
N GLU A 308 0.66 16.54 -15.14
CA GLU A 308 -0.60 17.14 -15.59
C GLU A 308 -1.34 17.97 -14.53
N ARG A 309 -1.03 17.80 -13.25
CA ARG A 309 -1.67 18.55 -12.15
C ARG A 309 -1.38 20.05 -12.12
N LEU A 310 -0.29 20.49 -12.73
CA LEU A 310 0.09 21.90 -12.84
C LEU A 310 0.01 22.42 -14.27
N GLY A 311 -0.39 21.58 -15.23
CA GLY A 311 -0.46 21.95 -16.65
C GLY A 311 0.90 22.11 -17.33
N THR A 312 2.01 22.30 -16.57
CA THR A 312 3.35 22.48 -17.16
C THR A 312 4.45 21.86 -16.31
N ILE A 313 5.48 21.30 -16.96
CA ILE A 313 6.71 20.80 -16.31
C ILE A 313 7.46 21.96 -15.63
N GLU A 314 7.42 23.14 -16.21
CA GLU A 314 8.07 24.35 -15.66
C GLU A 314 7.47 24.77 -14.33
N GLY A 315 6.14 24.66 -14.15
CA GLY A 315 5.46 24.92 -12.88
C GLY A 315 5.94 24.01 -11.76
N ALA A 316 6.05 22.70 -12.03
CA ALA A 316 6.56 21.71 -11.07
C ALA A 316 8.03 22.01 -10.69
N ALA A 317 8.87 22.31 -11.66
CA ALA A 317 10.27 22.69 -11.45
C ALA A 317 10.40 23.96 -10.60
N LYS A 318 9.52 24.97 -10.82
CA LYS A 318 9.49 26.19 -10.01
C LYS A 318 9.13 25.88 -8.55
N LEU A 319 8.11 25.05 -8.29
CA LEU A 319 7.72 24.68 -6.94
C LEU A 319 8.80 23.88 -6.22
N ALA A 320 9.45 22.93 -6.91
CA ALA A 320 10.58 22.18 -6.34
C ALA A 320 11.74 23.13 -5.95
N ARG A 321 12.03 24.13 -6.78
CA ARG A 321 13.05 25.16 -6.51
C ARG A 321 12.67 26.02 -5.31
N THR A 322 11.41 26.47 -5.25
CA THR A 322 10.90 27.25 -4.10
C THR A 322 11.01 26.40 -2.81
N LEU A 323 10.58 25.13 -2.85
CA LEU A 323 10.74 24.24 -1.71
C LEU A 323 12.22 24.12 -1.28
N GLY A 324 13.15 23.99 -2.24
CA GLY A 324 14.59 23.91 -1.96
C GLY A 324 15.09 25.15 -1.22
N GLN A 325 14.69 26.34 -1.67
CA GLN A 325 15.06 27.62 -1.04
C GLN A 325 14.50 27.73 0.39
N GLN A 326 13.25 27.34 0.61
CA GLN A 326 12.64 27.36 1.94
C GLN A 326 13.32 26.36 2.90
N MET A 327 13.64 25.16 2.42
CA MET A 327 14.33 24.14 3.22
C MET A 327 15.79 24.50 3.52
N GLU A 328 16.44 25.31 2.71
CA GLU A 328 17.75 25.87 2.99
C GLU A 328 17.69 26.97 4.05
N ALA A 329 16.67 27.84 3.96
CA ALA A 329 16.45 28.94 4.91
C ALA A 329 15.97 28.44 6.28
N SER A 330 15.22 27.32 6.33
CA SER A 330 14.69 26.73 7.56
C SER A 330 14.99 25.22 7.62
N PRO A 331 16.22 24.83 8.03
CA PRO A 331 16.60 23.42 8.12
C PRO A 331 15.74 22.64 9.13
N CYS A 332 15.30 21.46 8.73
CA CYS A 332 14.51 20.53 9.54
C CYS A 332 15.26 19.23 9.86
N ALA A 333 14.64 18.33 10.64
CA ALA A 333 15.22 17.01 10.96
C ALA A 333 15.38 16.12 9.73
N GLY A 334 14.48 16.22 8.75
CA GLY A 334 14.59 15.51 7.49
C GLY A 334 13.44 15.83 6.54
N LEU A 335 13.70 15.77 5.24
CA LEU A 335 12.71 15.89 4.17
C LEU A 335 12.61 14.57 3.39
N TYR A 336 11.39 14.12 3.19
CA TYR A 336 11.04 12.93 2.41
C TYR A 336 10.02 13.34 1.34
N ALA A 337 10.51 13.60 0.13
CA ALA A 337 9.69 14.05 -0.99
C ALA A 337 9.46 12.90 -1.99
N ILE A 338 8.19 12.53 -2.22
CA ILE A 338 7.83 11.58 -3.28
C ILE A 338 7.34 12.34 -4.51
N THR A 339 7.90 12.03 -5.66
CA THR A 339 7.50 12.68 -6.92
C THR A 339 7.77 11.78 -8.12
N ALA A 340 7.05 11.99 -9.23
CA ALA A 340 7.35 11.40 -10.53
C ALA A 340 8.37 12.24 -11.33
N ASP A 341 8.75 13.42 -10.85
CA ASP A 341 9.81 14.22 -11.44
C ASP A 341 11.18 13.55 -11.20
N LEU A 342 11.78 13.01 -12.25
CA LEU A 342 13.09 12.37 -12.19
C LEU A 342 14.24 13.37 -12.05
N ASP A 343 14.00 14.65 -12.41
CA ASP A 343 14.95 15.76 -12.31
C ASP A 343 14.75 16.58 -11.02
N PHE A 344 13.96 16.06 -10.05
CA PHE A 344 13.62 16.76 -8.81
C PHE A 344 14.84 17.30 -8.08
N GLU A 345 15.94 16.56 -7.97
CA GLU A 345 17.15 17.03 -7.29
C GLU A 345 17.81 18.22 -7.98
N LEU A 346 17.74 18.25 -9.33
CA LEU A 346 18.22 19.38 -10.10
C LEU A 346 17.36 20.62 -9.84
N HIS A 347 16.04 20.44 -9.84
CA HIS A 347 15.11 21.51 -9.57
C HIS A 347 15.16 21.99 -8.12
N TYR A 348 15.25 21.05 -7.17
CA TYR A 348 15.37 21.31 -5.73
C TYR A 348 16.71 21.96 -5.32
N GLY A 349 17.76 21.76 -6.13
CA GLY A 349 19.08 22.36 -5.95
C GLY A 349 20.04 21.56 -5.04
N LYS A 350 19.67 20.35 -4.59
CA LYS A 350 20.50 19.53 -3.71
C LYS A 350 20.33 18.05 -3.98
N LEU A 351 21.42 17.28 -3.92
CA LEU A 351 21.37 15.82 -4.03
C LEU A 351 20.82 15.19 -2.74
N ALA A 352 19.93 14.21 -2.87
CA ALA A 352 19.39 13.46 -1.75
C ALA A 352 20.45 12.52 -1.12
N ASN A 353 20.37 12.34 0.19
CA ASN A 353 21.19 11.35 0.90
C ASN A 353 20.86 9.92 0.42
N LYS A 354 19.60 9.67 0.08
CA LYS A 354 19.12 8.39 -0.42
C LYS A 354 17.95 8.57 -1.35
N ARG A 355 17.86 7.72 -2.38
CA ARG A 355 16.72 7.62 -3.28
C ARG A 355 16.11 6.23 -3.18
N ARG A 356 14.78 6.16 -3.29
CA ARG A 356 14.07 4.87 -3.34
C ARG A 356 13.04 4.91 -4.46
N LYS A 357 13.16 3.98 -5.41
CA LYS A 357 12.16 3.80 -6.46
C LYS A 357 10.87 3.26 -5.84
N MET A 358 9.76 3.88 -6.19
CA MET A 358 8.42 3.54 -5.69
C MET A 358 7.40 3.67 -6.83
N TYR A 359 6.16 3.29 -6.56
CA TYR A 359 5.06 3.40 -7.52
C TYR A 359 3.81 3.93 -6.83
N ASN A 360 3.20 4.98 -7.39
CA ASN A 360 1.87 5.43 -6.99
C ASN A 360 0.83 4.90 -7.98
N GLY A 361 0.25 3.74 -7.69
CA GLY A 361 -0.52 2.98 -8.67
C GLY A 361 0.37 2.47 -9.79
N MET A 362 0.12 2.92 -11.03
CA MET A 362 0.93 2.62 -12.21
C MET A 362 2.01 3.66 -12.51
N ILE A 363 2.02 4.77 -11.79
CA ILE A 363 2.96 5.88 -12.01
C ILE A 363 4.28 5.57 -11.29
N PRO A 364 5.40 5.46 -12.01
CA PRO A 364 6.71 5.34 -11.39
C PRO A 364 7.06 6.66 -10.68
N CYS A 365 7.46 6.56 -9.42
CA CYS A 365 7.86 7.68 -8.57
C CYS A 365 9.21 7.40 -7.93
N GLN A 366 9.83 8.45 -7.44
CA GLN A 366 11.03 8.38 -6.63
C GLN A 366 10.78 9.07 -5.28
N LEU A 367 11.13 8.41 -4.19
CA LEU A 367 11.22 9.03 -2.88
C LEU A 367 12.64 9.53 -2.69
N TYR A 368 12.78 10.84 -2.60
CA TYR A 368 14.03 11.54 -2.28
C TYR A 368 14.09 11.80 -0.78
N MET A 369 15.18 11.39 -0.15
CA MET A 369 15.34 11.46 1.30
C MET A 369 16.53 12.33 1.65
N TYR A 370 16.28 13.41 2.39
CA TYR A 370 17.28 14.37 2.90
C TYR A 370 17.21 14.34 4.42
N TYR A 371 18.30 14.01 5.07
CA TYR A 371 18.39 13.97 6.53
C TYR A 371 19.82 14.23 6.99
N ASN A 372 19.98 14.74 8.19
CA ASN A 372 21.28 14.91 8.80
C ASN A 372 21.83 13.53 9.17
N ALA A 373 22.64 12.93 8.30
CA ALA A 373 23.35 11.72 8.67
C ALA A 373 24.36 12.07 9.78
N PRO A 374 24.55 11.20 10.80
CA PRO A 374 25.71 11.34 11.67
C PRO A 374 26.95 11.38 10.76
N LYS A 375 27.85 12.35 10.98
CA LYS A 375 29.05 12.56 10.17
C LYS A 375 29.95 11.29 10.19
N THR A 376 29.65 10.33 9.32
CA THR A 376 30.65 9.41 8.82
C THR A 376 31.20 10.08 7.57
N GLU A 377 32.46 10.50 7.65
CA GLU A 377 33.21 11.07 6.54
C GLU A 377 33.09 10.15 5.30
N LYS A 378 32.22 10.49 4.37
CA LYS A 378 32.24 10.00 2.99
C LYS A 378 32.18 11.19 2.07
N MET A 379 33.29 11.35 1.34
CA MET A 379 33.52 12.38 0.32
C MET A 379 32.26 12.67 -0.51
N ALA A 380 31.92 13.96 -0.61
CA ALA A 380 30.92 14.47 -1.52
C ALA A 380 31.26 14.04 -2.97
N LYS A 381 30.38 13.29 -3.61
CA LYS A 381 30.51 13.06 -5.05
C LYS A 381 30.15 14.35 -5.78
N PRO A 382 30.99 14.79 -6.74
CA PRO A 382 30.71 15.98 -7.51
C PRO A 382 29.43 15.81 -8.34
N MET A 383 28.67 16.89 -8.51
CA MET A 383 27.49 16.93 -9.37
C MET A 383 27.83 16.47 -10.79
N PRO A 384 27.03 15.62 -11.42
CA PRO A 384 27.24 15.29 -12.82
C PRO A 384 27.04 16.56 -13.66
N LYS A 385 28.08 16.90 -14.43
CA LYS A 385 27.97 17.97 -15.44
C LYS A 385 26.92 17.55 -16.46
N SER A 386 26.02 18.46 -16.82
CA SER A 386 25.02 18.29 -17.85
C SER A 386 25.65 17.84 -19.17
N GLY A 387 25.62 16.53 -19.43
CA GLY A 387 25.92 15.94 -20.71
C GLY A 387 24.62 15.52 -21.36
N PHE A 388 24.04 16.42 -22.12
CA PHE A 388 22.93 16.12 -23.02
C PHE A 388 23.52 15.32 -24.20
N ASP A 389 23.50 14.00 -24.11
CA ASP A 389 23.74 13.16 -25.27
C ASP A 389 22.41 12.49 -25.67
N GLY A 390 21.85 13.07 -26.73
CA GLY A 390 20.54 12.72 -27.26
C GLY A 390 20.51 11.35 -27.90
N LYS A 391 20.07 10.34 -27.15
CA LYS A 391 19.50 9.12 -27.76
C LYS A 391 18.14 8.82 -27.14
N ARG A 392 17.12 9.37 -27.79
CA ARG A 392 15.73 8.93 -27.62
C ARG A 392 15.62 7.52 -28.18
N THR A 393 15.43 6.53 -27.31
CA THR A 393 14.89 5.23 -27.73
C THR A 393 13.37 5.34 -27.73
N HIS A 394 12.80 5.36 -28.92
CA HIS A 394 11.36 5.17 -29.12
C HIS A 394 10.94 3.81 -28.60
N PHE A 395 10.03 3.79 -27.62
CA PHE A 395 9.20 2.62 -27.39
C PHE A 395 7.96 2.75 -28.28
N GLU A 396 7.94 2.00 -29.35
CA GLU A 396 6.74 1.79 -30.16
C GLU A 396 5.71 0.94 -29.37
N LYS A 397 4.47 1.41 -29.44
CA LYS A 397 3.30 0.66 -28.99
C LYS A 397 3.10 -0.56 -29.88
N LYS A 398 3.02 -1.73 -29.30
CA LYS A 398 2.25 -2.86 -29.80
C LYS A 398 1.43 -3.47 -28.67
#